data_a3ba0853a8f78f11bcb5d9dd8b4beefc
#
_entry.id   a3ba0853a8f78f11bcb5d9dd8b4beefc
#
_cell.length_a   1.000
_cell.length_b   1.000
_cell.length_c   1.000
_cell.angle_alpha   90.00
_cell.angle_beta   90.00
_cell.angle_gamma   90.00
#
_symmetry.space_group_name_H-M   'P 1'
#
loop_
_entity.id
_entity.type
_entity.pdbx_description
1 polymer ?
#
loop_
_entity_poly.entity_id
_entity_poly.type
_entity_poly.pdbx_seq_one_letter_code
_entity_poly.pdbx_strand_id
1 'polypeptide(L)'
;MIVEASSDSLKKEFIDFPFFLYKNDKFWVAPLRFEEKKLFDPKNPFYKNAKIKLFLYKKDGQILGRIAAIVNKWHNDYHNDKVGFFGFFECINDFEVANSLFDSASEYLIQSGLKSIRGPINPSLNHTCGCLYKGYFQEPVYMMPYNPKYYVDLIENYGFKKAKDLFAFYLSVANKPNSKYIELSKKIAKKYNVTLRNLSKKYFERDLEILWDIYCKAWADNWGFVPPTKEEFFYLSKDMKNLVAPELIIIAEKDGIPCAYSATIPDFNYILKKAKGSITPLNLVSIISTIPKIDNYRLITLGILPEYRKLGIDLLLYIKSFEVVEKRNGKGGELSWTLEDNDKINKAIISMNSEHYKTYRIYEKNL
;
A
#
# COMPACT_ATOMS: atom_id res chain seq x y z
N MET A 1 20.41 -23.38 5.89
CA MET A 1 19.56 -24.21 4.97
C MET A 1 18.19 -23.55 4.78
N ILE A 2 17.60 -23.76 3.61
CA ILE A 2 16.22 -23.30 3.35
C ILE A 2 15.21 -24.33 3.90
N VAL A 3 14.14 -23.81 4.49
CA VAL A 3 13.00 -24.56 5.04
C VAL A 3 11.71 -23.97 4.52
N GLU A 4 10.84 -24.79 3.94
CA GLU A 4 9.48 -24.36 3.57
C GLU A 4 8.61 -24.22 4.83
N ALA A 5 8.01 -23.04 5.03
CA ALA A 5 7.18 -22.75 6.19
C ALA A 5 5.72 -23.24 5.97
N SER A 6 5.53 -24.56 5.89
CA SER A 6 4.22 -25.18 5.63
C SER A 6 3.39 -25.42 6.90
N SER A 7 4.03 -25.71 8.05
CA SER A 7 3.34 -25.92 9.34
C SER A 7 2.97 -24.61 10.02
N ASP A 8 1.97 -24.65 10.92
CA ASP A 8 1.53 -23.47 11.68
C ASP A 8 2.66 -22.90 12.56
N SER A 9 3.53 -23.75 13.11
CA SER A 9 4.71 -23.31 13.86
C SER A 9 5.68 -22.53 12.97
N LEU A 10 6.01 -23.04 11.78
CA LEU A 10 6.91 -22.40 10.84
C LEU A 10 6.30 -21.10 10.26
N LYS A 11 4.99 -21.07 10.01
CA LYS A 11 4.29 -19.83 9.62
C LYS A 11 4.33 -18.79 10.72
N LYS A 12 4.20 -19.20 11.98
CA LYS A 12 4.37 -18.28 13.11
C LYS A 12 5.80 -17.73 13.16
N GLU A 13 6.81 -18.58 12.99
CA GLU A 13 8.21 -18.13 12.89
C GLU A 13 8.43 -17.16 11.72
N PHE A 14 7.81 -17.43 10.57
CA PHE A 14 7.86 -16.55 9.40
C PHE A 14 7.28 -15.16 9.73
N ILE A 15 6.14 -15.10 10.41
CA ILE A 15 5.50 -13.83 10.83
C ILE A 15 6.34 -13.12 11.91
N ASP A 16 6.92 -13.83 12.84
CA ASP A 16 7.64 -13.26 13.97
C ASP A 16 9.06 -12.78 13.62
N PHE A 17 9.67 -13.27 12.55
CA PHE A 17 11.05 -12.93 12.18
C PHE A 17 11.32 -11.41 12.06
N PRO A 18 10.49 -10.56 11.43
CA PRO A 18 10.71 -9.12 11.38
C PRO A 18 10.77 -8.46 12.77
N PHE A 19 10.03 -8.97 13.74
CA PHE A 19 10.06 -8.42 15.10
C PHE A 19 11.40 -8.65 15.80
N PHE A 20 12.13 -9.69 15.39
CA PHE A 20 13.49 -9.94 15.82
C PHE A 20 14.47 -9.08 15.03
N LEU A 21 14.38 -9.07 13.71
CA LEU A 21 15.27 -8.35 12.80
C LEU A 21 15.31 -6.85 13.10
N TYR A 22 14.13 -6.23 13.28
CA TYR A 22 13.98 -4.79 13.50
C TYR A 22 13.92 -4.37 14.97
N LYS A 23 14.27 -5.24 15.90
CA LYS A 23 14.15 -4.98 17.35
C LYS A 23 14.76 -3.64 17.79
N ASN A 24 15.88 -3.23 17.18
CA ASN A 24 16.61 -2.02 17.50
C ASN A 24 16.46 -0.92 16.43
N ASP A 25 15.61 -1.13 15.42
CA ASP A 25 15.39 -0.13 14.38
C ASP A 25 14.34 0.88 14.85
N LYS A 26 14.73 2.15 14.91
CA LYS A 26 13.88 3.25 15.43
C LYS A 26 12.75 3.66 14.47
N PHE A 27 12.89 3.33 13.19
CA PHE A 27 11.93 3.72 12.16
C PHE A 27 10.94 2.61 11.81
N TRP A 28 11.25 1.37 12.17
CA TRP A 28 10.35 0.27 11.91
C TRP A 28 9.11 0.34 12.80
N VAL A 29 7.94 0.17 12.21
CA VAL A 29 6.67 0.10 12.91
C VAL A 29 6.14 -1.32 12.85
N ALA A 30 6.07 -1.97 14.01
CA ALA A 30 5.62 -3.35 14.12
C ALA A 30 4.13 -3.48 13.73
N PRO A 31 3.77 -4.30 12.73
CA PRO A 31 2.38 -4.60 12.40
C PRO A 31 1.73 -5.43 13.52
N LEU A 32 0.40 -5.51 13.52
CA LEU A 32 -0.30 -6.42 14.42
C LEU A 32 -0.17 -7.87 13.92
N ARG A 33 0.34 -8.77 14.76
CA ARG A 33 0.55 -10.18 14.38
C ARG A 33 -0.72 -10.87 13.90
N PHE A 34 -1.88 -10.50 14.42
CA PHE A 34 -3.13 -11.09 13.98
C PHE A 34 -3.55 -10.62 12.58
N GLU A 35 -3.21 -9.38 12.20
CA GLU A 35 -3.41 -8.88 10.84
C GLU A 35 -2.45 -9.58 9.86
N GLU A 36 -1.18 -9.74 10.24
CA GLU A 36 -0.22 -10.52 9.44
C GLU A 36 -0.71 -11.96 9.21
N LYS A 37 -1.30 -12.61 10.23
CA LYS A 37 -1.90 -13.94 10.07
C LYS A 37 -3.04 -13.96 9.06
N LYS A 38 -3.88 -12.92 9.01
CA LYS A 38 -4.98 -12.82 8.03
C LYS A 38 -4.47 -12.80 6.59
N LEU A 39 -3.27 -12.24 6.34
CA LEU A 39 -2.67 -12.23 5.02
C LEU A 39 -2.34 -13.64 4.51
N PHE A 40 -2.08 -14.59 5.41
CA PHE A 40 -1.75 -15.98 5.09
C PHE A 40 -2.90 -16.95 5.36
N ASP A 41 -4.09 -16.46 5.72
CA ASP A 41 -5.28 -17.31 5.94
C ASP A 41 -5.77 -17.82 4.56
N PRO A 42 -5.93 -19.14 4.38
CA PRO A 42 -6.50 -19.69 3.15
C PRO A 42 -7.90 -19.18 2.81
N LYS A 43 -8.63 -18.66 3.79
CA LYS A 43 -9.95 -18.04 3.60
C LYS A 43 -9.88 -16.62 3.01
N ASN A 44 -8.69 -16.01 2.93
CA ASN A 44 -8.53 -14.73 2.28
C ASN A 44 -8.90 -14.86 0.80
N PRO A 45 -9.84 -14.04 0.28
CA PRO A 45 -10.34 -14.16 -1.10
C PRO A 45 -9.24 -14.09 -2.17
N PHE A 46 -8.12 -13.43 -1.89
CA PHE A 46 -6.95 -13.38 -2.74
C PHE A 46 -6.50 -14.78 -3.20
N TYR A 47 -6.53 -15.78 -2.30
CA TYR A 47 -6.08 -17.13 -2.60
C TYR A 47 -7.00 -17.97 -3.48
N LYS A 48 -8.16 -17.43 -3.88
CA LYS A 48 -8.99 -18.06 -4.94
C LYS A 48 -8.27 -18.07 -6.29
N ASN A 49 -7.42 -17.07 -6.53
CA ASN A 49 -6.71 -16.85 -7.79
C ASN A 49 -5.19 -16.83 -7.64
N ALA A 50 -4.66 -17.08 -6.45
CA ALA A 50 -3.24 -17.04 -6.18
C ALA A 50 -2.78 -18.20 -5.29
N LYS A 51 -1.50 -18.56 -5.41
CA LYS A 51 -0.81 -19.48 -4.52
C LYS A 51 0.40 -18.79 -3.92
N ILE A 52 0.69 -19.10 -2.67
CA ILE A 52 1.85 -18.57 -1.96
C ILE A 52 2.66 -19.71 -1.36
N LYS A 53 3.98 -19.61 -1.47
CA LYS A 53 4.92 -20.50 -0.80
C LYS A 53 5.86 -19.67 0.06
N LEU A 54 6.05 -20.07 1.31
CA LEU A 54 6.81 -19.34 2.31
C LEU A 54 8.11 -20.09 2.59
N PHE A 55 9.23 -19.37 2.59
CA PHE A 55 10.56 -19.91 2.85
C PHE A 55 11.26 -19.18 3.97
N LEU A 56 11.95 -19.93 4.81
CA LEU A 56 12.84 -19.44 5.87
C LEU A 56 14.26 -19.91 5.60
N TYR A 57 15.25 -19.06 5.78
CA TYR A 57 16.64 -19.47 5.89
C TYR A 57 16.98 -19.67 7.38
N LYS A 58 17.35 -20.91 7.73
CA LYS A 58 17.76 -21.27 9.10
C LYS A 58 19.23 -21.70 9.15
N LYS A 59 19.96 -21.23 10.17
CA LYS A 59 21.33 -21.64 10.49
C LYS A 59 21.49 -21.70 12.00
N ASP A 60 22.02 -22.81 12.50
CA ASP A 60 22.28 -23.03 13.94
C ASP A 60 21.03 -22.76 14.83
N GLY A 61 19.86 -23.20 14.36
CA GLY A 61 18.59 -22.99 15.06
C GLY A 61 18.00 -21.58 14.95
N GLN A 62 18.70 -20.63 14.33
CA GLN A 62 18.24 -19.25 14.16
C GLN A 62 17.70 -19.00 12.75
N ILE A 63 16.69 -18.13 12.65
CA ILE A 63 16.19 -17.63 11.37
C ILE A 63 17.02 -16.40 11.01
N LEU A 64 17.56 -16.39 9.78
CA LEU A 64 18.37 -15.30 9.26
C LEU A 64 17.71 -14.56 8.10
N GLY A 65 16.62 -15.13 7.56
CA GLY A 65 15.84 -14.47 6.53
C GLY A 65 14.56 -15.24 6.19
N ARG A 66 13.66 -14.55 5.50
CA ARG A 66 12.40 -15.08 5.00
C ARG A 66 12.08 -14.51 3.62
N ILE A 67 11.32 -15.24 2.81
CA ILE A 67 10.76 -14.80 1.53
C ILE A 67 9.49 -15.57 1.22
N ALA A 68 8.57 -14.95 0.50
CA ALA A 68 7.43 -15.64 -0.10
C ALA A 68 7.55 -15.63 -1.62
N ALA A 69 7.24 -16.74 -2.27
CA ALA A 69 7.02 -16.84 -3.70
C ALA A 69 5.52 -16.91 -3.98
N ILE A 70 5.04 -16.10 -4.92
CA ILE A 70 3.62 -15.91 -5.17
C ILE A 70 3.32 -16.11 -6.64
N VAL A 71 2.39 -17.01 -6.93
CA VAL A 71 1.81 -17.24 -8.26
C VAL A 71 0.43 -16.62 -8.27
N ASN A 72 0.25 -15.51 -8.97
CA ASN A 72 -1.03 -14.85 -9.11
C ASN A 72 -1.59 -15.11 -10.51
N LYS A 73 -2.47 -16.11 -10.62
CA LYS A 73 -3.10 -16.47 -11.90
C LYS A 73 -3.90 -15.32 -12.49
N TRP A 74 -4.63 -14.57 -11.64
CA TRP A 74 -5.46 -13.45 -12.07
C TRP A 74 -4.62 -12.34 -12.72
N HIS A 75 -3.40 -12.07 -12.19
CA HIS A 75 -2.47 -11.14 -12.80
C HIS A 75 -2.04 -11.60 -14.19
N ASN A 76 -1.61 -12.87 -14.30
CA ASN A 76 -1.09 -13.42 -15.55
C ASN A 76 -2.17 -13.54 -16.62
N ASP A 77 -3.40 -13.89 -16.24
CA ASP A 77 -4.54 -13.92 -17.16
C ASP A 77 -4.90 -12.49 -17.65
N TYR A 78 -4.88 -11.50 -16.74
CA TYR A 78 -5.24 -10.11 -17.06
C TYR A 78 -4.22 -9.44 -18.00
N HIS A 79 -2.94 -9.65 -17.74
CA HIS A 79 -1.84 -9.04 -18.52
C HIS A 79 -1.32 -9.92 -19.65
N ASN A 80 -1.82 -11.16 -19.79
CA ASN A 80 -1.33 -12.16 -20.72
C ASN A 80 0.20 -12.34 -20.60
N ASP A 81 0.72 -12.45 -19.38
CA ASP A 81 2.13 -12.63 -19.09
C ASP A 81 2.42 -13.90 -18.26
N LYS A 82 3.68 -14.13 -17.89
CA LYS A 82 4.15 -15.26 -17.10
C LYS A 82 5.06 -14.80 -15.97
N VAL A 83 4.56 -13.86 -15.17
CA VAL A 83 5.29 -13.25 -14.05
C VAL A 83 4.91 -13.92 -12.74
N GLY A 84 5.91 -14.33 -11.97
CA GLY A 84 5.76 -14.67 -10.56
C GLY A 84 6.21 -13.50 -9.69
N PHE A 85 5.85 -13.55 -8.41
CA PHE A 85 6.22 -12.48 -7.49
C PHE A 85 6.99 -13.00 -6.30
N PHE A 86 7.93 -12.19 -5.81
CA PHE A 86 8.46 -12.36 -4.47
C PHE A 86 7.90 -11.27 -3.55
N GLY A 87 7.70 -11.63 -2.30
CA GLY A 87 7.24 -10.70 -1.28
C GLY A 87 7.67 -11.13 0.12
N PHE A 88 7.32 -10.32 1.13
CA PHE A 88 7.65 -10.59 2.53
C PHE A 88 9.14 -10.88 2.74
N PHE A 89 9.99 -10.34 1.86
CA PHE A 89 11.43 -10.51 1.92
C PHE A 89 11.98 -9.73 3.10
N GLU A 90 12.60 -10.47 4.02
CA GLU A 90 13.33 -9.95 5.15
C GLU A 90 14.61 -10.76 5.33
N CYS A 91 15.72 -10.09 5.52
CA CYS A 91 17.03 -10.74 5.57
C CYS A 91 18.01 -9.95 6.43
N ILE A 92 18.88 -10.63 7.16
CA ILE A 92 20.07 -9.99 7.70
C ILE A 92 20.94 -9.48 6.55
N ASN A 93 21.89 -8.59 6.84
CA ASN A 93 22.80 -8.07 5.81
C ASN A 93 23.85 -9.15 5.42
N ASP A 94 23.41 -10.12 4.63
CA ASP A 94 24.20 -11.26 4.20
C ASP A 94 23.76 -11.73 2.81
N PHE A 95 24.67 -11.66 1.83
CA PHE A 95 24.40 -12.03 0.43
C PHE A 95 24.13 -13.52 0.24
N GLU A 96 24.78 -14.42 1.00
CA GLU A 96 24.55 -15.87 0.89
C GLU A 96 23.13 -16.22 1.33
N VAL A 97 22.68 -15.62 2.44
CA VAL A 97 21.31 -15.79 2.95
C VAL A 97 20.29 -15.26 1.95
N ALA A 98 20.50 -14.05 1.43
CA ALA A 98 19.60 -13.43 0.46
C ALA A 98 19.52 -14.23 -0.85
N ASN A 99 20.68 -14.64 -1.40
CA ASN A 99 20.74 -15.44 -2.62
C ASN A 99 20.01 -16.77 -2.47
N SER A 100 20.23 -17.49 -1.35
CA SER A 100 19.53 -18.76 -1.06
C SER A 100 18.01 -18.60 -1.01
N LEU A 101 17.52 -17.46 -0.47
CA LEU A 101 16.10 -17.15 -0.42
C LEU A 101 15.54 -16.86 -1.82
N PHE A 102 16.26 -16.05 -2.62
CA PHE A 102 15.85 -15.75 -3.99
C PHE A 102 15.90 -16.97 -4.89
N ASP A 103 16.90 -17.85 -4.74
CA ASP A 103 16.99 -19.11 -5.47
C ASP A 103 15.76 -20.00 -5.19
N SER A 104 15.39 -20.17 -3.92
CA SER A 104 14.21 -20.98 -3.55
C SER A 104 12.90 -20.43 -4.07
N ALA A 105 12.75 -19.09 -4.06
CA ALA A 105 11.58 -18.45 -4.65
C ALA A 105 11.57 -18.61 -6.18
N SER A 106 12.71 -18.42 -6.83
CA SER A 106 12.87 -18.57 -8.28
C SER A 106 12.58 -20.00 -8.74
N GLU A 107 13.15 -21.00 -8.07
CA GLU A 107 12.92 -22.41 -8.39
C GLU A 107 11.43 -22.79 -8.32
N TYR A 108 10.73 -22.35 -7.27
CA TYR A 108 9.28 -22.59 -7.17
C TYR A 108 8.50 -21.94 -8.30
N LEU A 109 8.87 -20.72 -8.71
CA LEU A 109 8.20 -20.00 -9.80
C LEU A 109 8.51 -20.64 -11.17
N ILE A 110 9.74 -21.10 -11.41
CA ILE A 110 10.12 -21.88 -12.60
C ILE A 110 9.29 -23.16 -12.70
N GLN A 111 9.22 -23.94 -11.60
CA GLN A 111 8.39 -25.15 -11.52
C GLN A 111 6.91 -24.88 -11.75
N SER A 112 6.46 -23.65 -11.47
CA SER A 112 5.10 -23.18 -11.75
C SER A 112 4.91 -22.69 -13.20
N GLY A 113 5.93 -22.78 -14.06
CA GLY A 113 5.88 -22.39 -15.48
C GLY A 113 6.01 -20.89 -15.75
N LEU A 114 6.52 -20.13 -14.77
CA LEU A 114 6.71 -18.68 -14.89
C LEU A 114 8.10 -18.36 -15.45
N LYS A 115 8.25 -17.18 -16.08
CA LYS A 115 9.45 -16.77 -16.81
C LYS A 115 10.19 -15.58 -16.21
N SER A 116 9.56 -14.84 -15.31
CA SER A 116 10.19 -13.75 -14.58
C SER A 116 9.68 -13.71 -13.14
N ILE A 117 10.48 -13.09 -12.27
CA ILE A 117 10.16 -12.83 -10.87
C ILE A 117 10.20 -11.34 -10.61
N ARG A 118 9.11 -10.79 -10.04
CA ARG A 118 8.94 -9.37 -9.75
C ARG A 118 8.64 -9.15 -8.27
N GLY A 119 9.15 -8.06 -7.68
CA GLY A 119 8.85 -7.71 -6.29
C GLY A 119 9.75 -6.60 -5.73
N PRO A 120 9.67 -6.34 -4.41
CA PRO A 120 8.81 -7.04 -3.44
C PRO A 120 7.34 -6.62 -3.57
N ILE A 121 6.42 -7.60 -3.41
CA ILE A 121 4.96 -7.40 -3.47
C ILE A 121 4.30 -8.28 -2.39
N ASN A 122 3.47 -7.70 -1.51
CA ASN A 122 3.01 -8.35 -0.28
C ASN A 122 1.47 -8.30 -0.12
N PRO A 123 0.68 -9.24 -0.64
CA PRO A 123 1.00 -10.25 -1.64
C PRO A 123 0.64 -9.81 -3.07
N SER A 124 0.05 -8.63 -3.29
CA SER A 124 -0.27 -8.06 -4.61
C SER A 124 -0.06 -6.54 -4.63
N LEU A 125 -0.15 -5.92 -5.81
CA LEU A 125 -0.08 -4.45 -5.96
C LEU A 125 -1.25 -3.70 -5.29
N ASN A 126 -2.36 -4.39 -5.01
CA ASN A 126 -3.48 -3.84 -4.23
C ASN A 126 -3.20 -3.83 -2.70
N HIS A 127 -2.07 -4.35 -2.28
CA HIS A 127 -1.60 -4.40 -0.89
C HIS A 127 -0.33 -3.53 -0.74
N THR A 128 0.66 -4.01 0.03
CA THR A 128 1.91 -3.29 0.24
C THR A 128 2.96 -3.76 -0.78
N CYS A 129 3.59 -2.84 -1.50
CA CYS A 129 4.58 -3.19 -2.52
C CYS A 129 5.73 -2.19 -2.58
N GLY A 130 6.85 -2.64 -3.17
CA GLY A 130 8.06 -1.88 -3.37
C GLY A 130 9.06 -1.98 -2.20
N CYS A 131 10.33 -1.82 -2.55
CA CYS A 131 11.45 -1.69 -1.62
C CYS A 131 11.74 -0.19 -1.45
N LEU A 132 11.81 0.30 -0.21
CA LEU A 132 12.23 1.69 0.05
C LEU A 132 13.61 1.91 -0.57
N TYR A 133 13.72 2.85 -1.50
CA TYR A 133 14.92 3.16 -2.25
C TYR A 133 15.52 4.52 -1.87
N LYS A 134 14.65 5.51 -1.53
CA LYS A 134 15.03 6.84 -1.02
C LYS A 134 14.10 7.26 0.10
N GLY A 135 14.62 8.03 1.07
CA GLY A 135 13.81 8.56 2.17
C GLY A 135 13.88 7.74 3.46
N TYR A 136 15.05 7.16 3.78
CA TYR A 136 15.29 6.30 4.95
C TYR A 136 15.32 7.01 6.31
N PHE A 137 15.22 8.33 6.33
CA PHE A 137 15.36 9.15 7.54
C PHE A 137 14.06 9.37 8.31
N GLN A 138 12.96 8.77 7.85
CA GLN A 138 11.65 8.89 8.44
C GLN A 138 10.93 7.54 8.49
N GLU A 139 10.03 7.41 9.47
CA GLU A 139 9.10 6.28 9.55
C GLU A 139 8.22 6.18 8.30
N PRO A 140 7.78 4.98 7.93
CA PRO A 140 6.73 4.83 6.95
C PRO A 140 5.40 5.38 7.49
N VAL A 141 4.52 5.86 6.63
CA VAL A 141 3.11 6.04 6.99
C VAL A 141 2.39 4.70 6.91
N TYR A 142 1.20 4.63 7.50
CA TYR A 142 0.41 3.41 7.52
C TYR A 142 0.19 2.79 6.13
N MET A 143 0.38 1.49 6.02
CA MET A 143 0.33 0.70 4.78
C MET A 143 1.42 1.04 3.75
N MET A 144 2.53 1.68 4.15
CA MET A 144 3.71 1.81 3.30
C MET A 144 4.84 0.91 3.80
N PRO A 145 5.63 0.31 2.89
CA PRO A 145 6.71 -0.59 3.28
C PRO A 145 7.86 0.18 3.94
N TYR A 146 8.61 -0.54 4.76
CA TYR A 146 9.90 -0.12 5.32
C TYR A 146 10.89 -1.26 5.18
N ASN A 147 12.14 -0.91 4.90
CA ASN A 147 13.27 -1.84 4.88
C ASN A 147 14.57 -1.11 5.13
N PRO A 148 15.62 -1.79 5.63
CA PRO A 148 16.96 -1.23 5.71
C PRO A 148 17.55 -0.92 4.33
N LYS A 149 18.48 0.02 4.27
CA LYS A 149 19.10 0.46 3.01
C LYS A 149 19.81 -0.69 2.27
N TYR A 150 20.44 -1.61 3.00
CA TYR A 150 21.19 -2.73 2.40
C TYR A 150 20.31 -3.71 1.60
N TYR A 151 18.97 -3.65 1.71
CA TYR A 151 18.10 -4.49 0.88
C TYR A 151 18.23 -4.18 -0.61
N VAL A 152 18.48 -2.92 -0.95
CA VAL A 152 18.76 -2.53 -2.35
C VAL A 152 19.98 -3.30 -2.86
N ASP A 153 21.05 -3.32 -2.07
CA ASP A 153 22.29 -4.01 -2.45
C ASP A 153 22.08 -5.53 -2.55
N LEU A 154 21.34 -6.15 -1.61
CA LEU A 154 21.01 -7.58 -1.65
C LEU A 154 20.21 -7.96 -2.91
N ILE A 155 19.20 -7.16 -3.25
CA ILE A 155 18.32 -7.40 -4.40
C ILE A 155 19.10 -7.19 -5.72
N GLU A 156 19.82 -6.07 -5.84
CA GLU A 156 20.54 -5.73 -7.07
C GLU A 156 21.75 -6.66 -7.30
N ASN A 157 22.44 -7.10 -6.25
CA ASN A 157 23.53 -8.07 -6.33
C ASN A 157 23.07 -9.43 -6.87
N TYR A 158 21.87 -9.89 -6.51
CA TYR A 158 21.28 -11.13 -7.05
C TYR A 158 20.94 -11.02 -8.55
N GLY A 159 21.03 -9.82 -9.13
CA GLY A 159 20.83 -9.57 -10.56
C GLY A 159 19.44 -9.02 -10.92
N PHE A 160 18.62 -8.65 -9.93
CA PHE A 160 17.39 -7.92 -10.20
C PHE A 160 17.68 -6.53 -10.79
N LYS A 161 16.79 -6.09 -11.67
CA LYS A 161 16.82 -4.76 -12.29
C LYS A 161 15.56 -3.99 -11.91
N LYS A 162 15.65 -2.66 -11.94
CA LYS A 162 14.49 -1.80 -11.75
C LYS A 162 13.39 -2.14 -12.76
N ALA A 163 12.20 -2.44 -12.27
CA ALA A 163 10.98 -2.54 -13.08
C ALA A 163 10.17 -1.24 -13.04
N LYS A 164 9.94 -0.67 -11.84
CA LYS A 164 9.15 0.55 -11.67
C LYS A 164 9.51 1.26 -10.36
N ASP A 165 9.60 2.59 -10.41
CA ASP A 165 9.65 3.42 -9.21
C ASP A 165 8.26 3.96 -8.85
N LEU A 166 7.98 3.99 -7.55
CA LEU A 166 6.76 4.48 -6.94
C LEU A 166 7.12 5.69 -6.08
N PHE A 167 6.45 6.82 -6.30
CA PHE A 167 6.73 8.07 -5.60
C PHE A 167 5.75 8.30 -4.46
N ALA A 168 6.26 8.84 -3.37
CA ALA A 168 5.46 9.34 -2.27
C ALA A 168 5.76 10.82 -2.06
N PHE A 169 4.70 11.61 -2.00
CA PHE A 169 4.76 13.06 -1.80
C PHE A 169 4.19 13.39 -0.42
N TYR A 170 4.75 14.41 0.23
CA TYR A 170 4.22 14.93 1.47
C TYR A 170 3.67 16.32 1.28
N LEU A 171 2.42 16.56 1.69
CA LEU A 171 1.78 17.85 1.70
C LEU A 171 1.52 18.30 3.14
N SER A 172 2.23 19.33 3.57
CA SER A 172 2.01 19.97 4.88
C SER A 172 0.81 20.89 4.85
N VAL A 173 -0.02 20.88 5.89
CA VAL A 173 -1.12 21.86 6.06
C VAL A 173 -0.58 23.30 6.16
N ALA A 174 0.66 23.50 6.61
CA ALA A 174 1.31 24.81 6.58
C ALA A 174 1.53 25.34 5.15
N ASN A 175 1.66 24.44 4.16
CA ASN A 175 1.84 24.78 2.75
C ASN A 175 0.49 24.79 2.03
N LYS A 176 -0.36 25.77 2.37
CA LYS A 176 -1.72 25.86 1.81
C LYS A 176 -1.71 25.87 0.29
N PRO A 177 -2.66 25.18 -0.34
CA PRO A 177 -2.87 25.30 -1.78
C PRO A 177 -3.08 26.76 -2.18
N ASN A 178 -2.55 27.16 -3.35
CA ASN A 178 -2.72 28.52 -3.86
C ASN A 178 -4.22 28.86 -3.96
N SER A 179 -4.60 30.06 -3.50
CA SER A 179 -5.99 30.54 -3.56
C SER A 179 -6.61 30.46 -4.95
N LYS A 180 -5.81 30.61 -6.02
CA LYS A 180 -6.24 30.42 -7.41
C LYS A 180 -6.78 29.01 -7.67
N TYR A 181 -6.17 27.99 -7.08
CA TYR A 181 -6.64 26.60 -7.21
C TYR A 181 -7.94 26.38 -6.45
N ILE A 182 -8.09 27.00 -5.26
CA ILE A 182 -9.33 26.94 -4.49
C ILE A 182 -10.48 27.60 -5.26
N GLU A 183 -10.25 28.76 -5.85
CA GLU A 183 -11.26 29.44 -6.69
C GLU A 183 -11.57 28.65 -7.97
N LEU A 184 -10.53 28.11 -8.61
CA LEU A 184 -10.68 27.28 -9.81
C LEU A 184 -11.51 26.05 -9.51
N SER A 185 -11.29 25.36 -8.39
CA SER A 185 -12.09 24.20 -8.00
C SER A 185 -13.58 24.54 -7.88
N LYS A 186 -13.92 25.68 -7.26
CA LYS A 186 -15.32 26.16 -7.16
C LYS A 186 -15.94 26.45 -8.55
N LYS A 187 -15.17 27.07 -9.45
CA LYS A 187 -15.62 27.31 -10.84
C LYS A 187 -15.86 26.02 -11.61
N ILE A 188 -14.98 25.03 -11.46
CA ILE A 188 -15.11 23.71 -12.08
C ILE A 188 -16.35 23.00 -11.55
N ALA A 189 -16.57 22.97 -10.23
CA ALA A 189 -17.74 22.35 -9.62
C ALA A 189 -19.04 22.94 -10.18
N LYS A 190 -19.12 24.28 -10.27
CA LYS A 190 -20.29 24.98 -10.85
C LYS A 190 -20.46 24.72 -12.35
N LYS A 191 -19.36 24.81 -13.12
CA LYS A 191 -19.38 24.67 -14.58
C LYS A 191 -19.86 23.29 -15.03
N TYR A 192 -19.42 22.23 -14.33
CA TYR A 192 -19.70 20.85 -14.71
C TYR A 192 -20.75 20.16 -13.84
N ASN A 193 -21.43 20.94 -12.98
CA ASN A 193 -22.43 20.43 -12.02
C ASN A 193 -21.91 19.23 -11.21
N VAL A 194 -20.71 19.42 -10.62
CA VAL A 194 -20.07 18.41 -9.78
C VAL A 194 -20.33 18.73 -8.31
N THR A 195 -20.90 17.77 -7.59
CA THR A 195 -21.07 17.84 -6.14
C THR A 195 -20.15 16.84 -5.43
N LEU A 196 -19.77 17.18 -4.19
CA LEU A 196 -18.96 16.30 -3.35
C LEU A 196 -19.78 15.88 -2.14
N ARG A 197 -19.80 14.59 -1.87
CA ARG A 197 -20.39 14.05 -0.65
C ARG A 197 -19.43 13.13 0.08
N ASN A 198 -19.66 12.94 1.37
CA ASN A 198 -18.92 11.98 2.17
C ASN A 198 -19.49 10.57 1.99
N LEU A 199 -18.68 9.55 2.32
CA LEU A 199 -19.13 8.17 2.46
C LEU A 199 -20.27 8.10 3.49
N SER A 200 -21.29 7.31 3.20
CA SER A 200 -22.44 7.11 4.10
C SER A 200 -22.28 5.85 4.94
N LYS A 201 -22.17 5.98 6.28
CA LYS A 201 -22.17 4.81 7.17
C LYS A 201 -23.48 4.01 7.09
N LYS A 202 -24.61 4.70 6.84
CA LYS A 202 -25.94 4.05 6.69
C LYS A 202 -26.01 3.20 5.42
N TYR A 203 -25.40 3.68 4.35
CA TYR A 203 -25.40 3.00 3.04
C TYR A 203 -23.99 2.57 2.65
N PHE A 204 -23.24 2.06 3.63
CA PHE A 204 -21.81 1.74 3.47
C PHE A 204 -21.54 0.78 2.31
N GLU A 205 -22.30 -0.30 2.22
CA GLU A 205 -22.09 -1.31 1.18
C GLU A 205 -22.36 -0.76 -0.23
N ARG A 206 -23.42 0.07 -0.39
CA ARG A 206 -23.69 0.76 -1.66
C ARG A 206 -22.50 1.66 -2.05
N ASP A 207 -22.02 2.47 -1.11
CA ASP A 207 -20.92 3.38 -1.39
C ASP A 207 -19.62 2.61 -1.65
N LEU A 208 -19.41 1.47 -0.98
CA LEU A 208 -18.27 0.60 -1.23
C LEU A 208 -18.30 -0.02 -2.63
N GLU A 209 -19.49 -0.37 -3.15
CA GLU A 209 -19.65 -0.79 -4.55
C GLU A 209 -19.26 0.31 -5.54
N ILE A 210 -19.68 1.54 -5.28
CA ILE A 210 -19.29 2.72 -6.07
C ILE A 210 -17.78 2.90 -6.08
N LEU A 211 -17.15 2.81 -4.91
CA LEU A 211 -15.69 2.93 -4.80
C LEU A 211 -14.98 1.81 -5.56
N TRP A 212 -15.44 0.57 -5.44
CA TRP A 212 -14.89 -0.58 -6.16
C TRP A 212 -14.99 -0.42 -7.67
N ASP A 213 -16.16 -0.02 -8.19
CA ASP A 213 -16.37 0.19 -9.63
C ASP A 213 -15.45 1.27 -10.18
N ILE A 214 -15.38 2.43 -9.49
CA ILE A 214 -14.48 3.51 -9.87
C ILE A 214 -13.01 3.05 -9.76
N TYR A 215 -12.63 2.31 -8.70
CA TYR A 215 -11.28 1.80 -8.53
C TYR A 215 -10.87 0.91 -9.71
N CYS A 216 -11.68 -0.08 -10.05
CA CYS A 216 -11.39 -1.00 -11.14
C CYS A 216 -11.20 -0.29 -12.48
N LYS A 217 -12.03 0.72 -12.78
CA LYS A 217 -12.01 1.45 -14.06
C LYS A 217 -10.94 2.55 -14.11
N ALA A 218 -10.74 3.25 -12.99
CA ALA A 218 -9.80 4.38 -12.96
C ALA A 218 -8.33 3.94 -13.02
N TRP A 219 -7.99 2.73 -12.57
CA TRP A 219 -6.62 2.21 -12.58
C TRP A 219 -6.33 1.18 -13.67
N ALA A 220 -7.32 0.83 -14.50
CA ALA A 220 -7.21 -0.24 -15.51
C ALA A 220 -5.97 -0.14 -16.40
N ASP A 221 -5.57 1.08 -16.76
CA ASP A 221 -4.42 1.35 -17.63
C ASP A 221 -3.09 1.50 -16.86
N ASN A 222 -3.09 1.42 -15.52
CA ASN A 222 -1.88 1.59 -14.74
C ASN A 222 -0.99 0.34 -14.81
N TRP A 223 0.31 0.57 -14.89
CA TRP A 223 1.30 -0.49 -14.89
C TRP A 223 1.10 -1.49 -13.75
N GLY A 224 0.99 -2.76 -14.10
CA GLY A 224 0.89 -3.88 -13.15
C GLY A 224 -0.43 -3.93 -12.35
N PHE A 225 -1.34 -2.99 -12.53
CA PHE A 225 -2.65 -3.01 -11.88
C PHE A 225 -3.47 -4.22 -12.32
N VAL A 226 -4.10 -4.86 -11.37
CA VAL A 226 -5.09 -5.91 -11.61
C VAL A 226 -6.32 -5.56 -10.80
N PRO A 227 -7.51 -5.46 -11.41
CA PRO A 227 -8.72 -5.14 -10.66
C PRO A 227 -8.98 -6.24 -9.62
N PRO A 228 -9.12 -5.87 -8.34
CA PRO A 228 -9.48 -6.86 -7.31
C PRO A 228 -10.89 -7.35 -7.57
N THR A 229 -11.16 -8.61 -7.25
CA THR A 229 -12.54 -9.07 -7.23
C THR A 229 -13.34 -8.26 -6.21
N LYS A 230 -14.66 -8.17 -6.40
CA LYS A 230 -15.53 -7.47 -5.44
C LYS A 230 -15.34 -8.01 -4.03
N GLU A 231 -15.20 -9.32 -3.90
CA GLU A 231 -15.00 -9.99 -2.61
C GLU A 231 -13.67 -9.58 -1.95
N GLU A 232 -12.57 -9.51 -2.72
CA GLU A 232 -11.27 -9.04 -2.21
C GLU A 232 -11.34 -7.58 -1.76
N PHE A 233 -11.94 -6.71 -2.57
CA PHE A 233 -12.07 -5.28 -2.24
C PHE A 233 -12.90 -5.08 -0.96
N PHE A 234 -14.00 -5.80 -0.82
CA PHE A 234 -14.87 -5.75 0.35
C PHE A 234 -14.16 -6.34 1.58
N TYR A 235 -13.42 -7.43 1.41
CA TYR A 235 -12.63 -8.03 2.50
C TYR A 235 -11.59 -7.04 3.05
N LEU A 236 -10.83 -6.38 2.19
CA LEU A 236 -9.83 -5.37 2.55
C LEU A 236 -10.46 -4.10 3.18
N SER A 237 -11.67 -3.75 2.75
CA SER A 237 -12.35 -2.53 3.19
C SER A 237 -13.23 -2.72 4.42
N LYS A 238 -13.46 -3.96 4.87
CA LYS A 238 -14.40 -4.29 5.95
C LYS A 238 -14.10 -3.54 7.25
N ASP A 239 -12.83 -3.48 7.62
CA ASP A 239 -12.40 -2.85 8.85
C ASP A 239 -12.45 -1.32 8.77
N MET A 240 -12.43 -0.75 7.55
CA MET A 240 -12.49 0.69 7.31
C MET A 240 -13.79 1.33 7.80
N LYS A 241 -14.91 0.60 7.79
CA LYS A 241 -16.22 1.08 8.25
C LYS A 241 -16.19 1.69 9.65
N ASN A 242 -15.40 1.10 10.53
CA ASN A 242 -15.31 1.49 11.94
C ASN A 242 -14.08 2.37 12.24
N LEU A 243 -13.04 2.25 11.43
CA LEU A 243 -11.76 2.91 11.67
C LEU A 243 -11.65 4.28 11.01
N VAL A 244 -12.36 4.50 9.88
CA VAL A 244 -12.24 5.74 9.10
C VAL A 244 -13.47 6.61 9.25
N ALA A 245 -13.25 7.88 9.55
CA ALA A 245 -14.33 8.87 9.63
C ALA A 245 -14.90 9.13 8.22
N PRO A 246 -16.23 9.20 8.06
CA PRO A 246 -16.88 9.32 6.73
C PRO A 246 -16.38 10.49 5.88
N GLU A 247 -16.06 11.60 6.51
CA GLU A 247 -15.58 12.80 5.82
C GLU A 247 -14.20 12.66 5.18
N LEU A 248 -13.47 11.61 5.54
CA LEU A 248 -12.15 11.28 4.95
C LEU A 248 -12.27 10.51 3.63
N ILE A 249 -13.48 10.03 3.29
CA ILE A 249 -13.76 9.38 2.01
C ILE A 249 -14.79 10.23 1.26
N ILE A 250 -14.36 10.83 0.16
CA ILE A 250 -15.11 11.82 -0.61
C ILE A 250 -15.48 11.21 -1.95
N ILE A 251 -16.77 11.24 -2.29
CA ILE A 251 -17.31 10.80 -3.58
C ILE A 251 -17.72 12.05 -4.35
N ALA A 252 -17.22 12.19 -5.57
CA ALA A 252 -17.65 13.23 -6.51
C ALA A 252 -18.72 12.69 -7.42
N GLU A 253 -19.81 13.47 -7.57
CA GLU A 253 -20.95 13.13 -8.41
C GLU A 253 -21.14 14.23 -9.46
N LYS A 254 -21.14 13.88 -10.73
CA LYS A 254 -21.50 14.79 -11.82
C LYS A 254 -22.95 14.53 -12.25
N ASP A 255 -23.77 15.57 -12.19
CA ASP A 255 -25.22 15.45 -12.47
C ASP A 255 -25.90 14.34 -11.62
N GLY A 256 -25.44 14.14 -10.37
CA GLY A 256 -25.93 13.11 -9.46
C GLY A 256 -25.36 11.69 -9.69
N ILE A 257 -24.46 11.52 -10.66
CA ILE A 257 -23.84 10.22 -10.98
C ILE A 257 -22.42 10.18 -10.41
N PRO A 258 -22.07 9.19 -9.56
CA PRO A 258 -20.72 9.01 -9.04
C PRO A 258 -19.69 8.86 -10.17
N CYS A 259 -18.66 9.69 -10.17
CA CYS A 259 -17.68 9.72 -11.27
C CYS A 259 -16.23 9.71 -10.78
N ALA A 260 -15.99 9.99 -9.50
CA ALA A 260 -14.66 9.98 -8.92
C ALA A 260 -14.74 9.83 -7.39
N TYR A 261 -13.62 9.46 -6.77
CA TYR A 261 -13.51 9.47 -5.32
C TYR A 261 -12.08 9.71 -4.86
N SER A 262 -11.94 10.14 -3.61
CA SER A 262 -10.70 10.11 -2.85
C SER A 262 -10.91 9.44 -1.50
N ALA A 263 -9.92 8.66 -1.06
CA ALA A 263 -9.91 8.07 0.27
C ALA A 263 -8.63 8.48 1.01
N THR A 264 -8.82 9.19 2.10
CA THR A 264 -7.76 9.58 3.04
C THR A 264 -7.93 8.75 4.31
N ILE A 265 -6.83 8.31 4.89
CA ILE A 265 -6.83 7.55 6.14
C ILE A 265 -5.91 8.20 7.16
N PRO A 266 -6.23 8.14 8.47
CA PRO A 266 -5.28 8.53 9.50
C PRO A 266 -4.05 7.64 9.47
N ASP A 267 -2.90 8.19 9.84
CA ASP A 267 -1.68 7.38 10.00
C ASP A 267 -1.78 6.51 11.27
N PHE A 268 -2.34 5.33 11.11
CA PHE A 268 -2.49 4.37 12.23
C PHE A 268 -1.16 3.84 12.76
N ASN A 269 -0.02 4.17 12.16
CA ASN A 269 1.29 3.82 12.72
C ASN A 269 1.49 4.44 14.12
N TYR A 270 0.85 5.57 14.42
CA TYR A 270 0.78 6.11 15.79
C TYR A 270 0.25 5.09 16.81
N ILE A 271 -0.77 4.33 16.42
CA ILE A 271 -1.35 3.27 17.24
C ILE A 271 -0.45 2.04 17.25
N LEU A 272 0.02 1.60 16.08
CA LEU A 272 0.85 0.41 15.94
C LEU A 272 2.14 0.50 16.74
N LYS A 273 2.76 1.67 16.85
CA LYS A 273 3.93 1.94 17.71
C LYS A 273 3.65 1.67 19.19
N LYS A 274 2.42 1.93 19.66
CA LYS A 274 2.00 1.62 21.02
C LYS A 274 1.61 0.15 21.19
N ALA A 275 1.06 -0.45 20.13
CA ALA A 275 0.66 -1.85 20.14
C ALA A 275 1.86 -2.81 20.12
N LYS A 276 3.00 -2.45 19.48
CA LYS A 276 4.21 -3.27 19.41
C LYS A 276 3.93 -4.73 18.99
N GLY A 277 3.05 -4.88 18.00
CA GLY A 277 2.66 -6.18 17.43
C GLY A 277 1.48 -6.87 18.09
N SER A 278 0.92 -6.35 19.19
CA SER A 278 -0.27 -6.93 19.83
C SER A 278 -1.06 -5.88 20.62
N ILE A 279 -2.38 -6.03 20.64
CA ILE A 279 -3.27 -5.25 21.53
C ILE A 279 -3.52 -6.09 22.76
N THR A 280 -3.14 -5.56 23.93
CA THR A 280 -3.27 -6.21 25.23
C THR A 280 -3.95 -5.26 26.22
N PRO A 281 -4.53 -5.76 27.34
CA PRO A 281 -5.05 -4.87 28.38
C PRO A 281 -4.02 -3.84 28.89
N LEU A 282 -2.74 -4.21 28.92
CA LEU A 282 -1.65 -3.36 29.40
C LEU A 282 -1.37 -2.16 28.50
N ASN A 283 -1.52 -2.29 27.18
CA ASN A 283 -1.26 -1.20 26.23
C ASN A 283 -2.52 -0.52 25.70
N LEU A 284 -3.71 -1.05 26.00
CA LEU A 284 -4.98 -0.56 25.47
C LEU A 284 -5.23 0.91 25.84
N VAL A 285 -4.96 1.31 27.09
CA VAL A 285 -5.12 2.70 27.53
C VAL A 285 -4.19 3.63 26.73
N SER A 286 -2.94 3.22 26.53
CA SER A 286 -1.95 3.97 25.72
C SER A 286 -2.40 4.09 24.27
N ILE A 287 -2.97 3.03 23.68
CA ILE A 287 -3.52 3.03 22.33
C ILE A 287 -4.68 4.01 22.21
N ILE A 288 -5.67 3.91 23.10
CA ILE A 288 -6.85 4.79 23.09
C ILE A 288 -6.45 6.26 23.25
N SER A 289 -5.52 6.56 24.18
CA SER A 289 -5.02 7.93 24.38
C SER A 289 -4.21 8.48 23.21
N THR A 290 -3.80 7.63 22.27
CA THR A 290 -3.04 8.03 21.06
C THR A 290 -3.96 8.42 19.92
N ILE A 291 -5.19 7.89 19.84
CA ILE A 291 -6.13 8.15 18.73
C ILE A 291 -6.34 9.66 18.47
N PRO A 292 -6.64 10.51 19.47
CA PRO A 292 -6.83 11.95 19.25
C PRO A 292 -5.53 12.70 18.89
N LYS A 293 -4.38 12.06 19.00
CA LYS A 293 -3.06 12.64 18.69
C LYS A 293 -2.61 12.35 17.27
N ILE A 294 -3.39 11.59 16.50
CA ILE A 294 -3.07 11.32 15.10
C ILE A 294 -3.30 12.61 14.32
N ASP A 295 -2.22 13.22 13.90
CA ASP A 295 -2.20 14.49 13.17
C ASP A 295 -1.59 14.35 11.77
N ASN A 296 -1.25 13.12 11.38
CA ASN A 296 -0.75 12.79 10.05
C ASN A 296 -1.72 11.85 9.32
N TYR A 297 -1.81 11.98 8.00
CA TYR A 297 -2.78 11.26 7.18
C TYR A 297 -2.10 10.69 5.94
N ARG A 298 -2.81 9.81 5.24
CA ARG A 298 -2.41 9.32 3.92
C ARG A 298 -3.60 9.37 2.97
N LEU A 299 -3.45 10.06 1.83
CA LEU A 299 -4.34 9.92 0.68
C LEU A 299 -3.95 8.64 -0.06
N ILE A 300 -4.68 7.56 0.25
CA ILE A 300 -4.35 6.21 -0.24
C ILE A 300 -4.82 5.98 -1.68
N THR A 301 -5.96 6.57 -2.07
CA THR A 301 -6.51 6.46 -3.41
C THR A 301 -7.20 7.75 -3.83
N LEU A 302 -7.04 8.12 -5.11
CA LEU A 302 -7.83 9.13 -5.79
C LEU A 302 -8.06 8.64 -7.22
N GLY A 303 -9.29 8.36 -7.59
CA GLY A 303 -9.65 7.83 -8.90
C GLY A 303 -10.76 8.60 -9.56
N ILE A 304 -10.65 8.74 -10.88
CA ILE A 304 -11.64 9.40 -11.74
C ILE A 304 -11.92 8.47 -12.90
N LEU A 305 -13.19 8.21 -13.17
CA LEU A 305 -13.61 7.43 -14.33
C LEU A 305 -13.06 8.06 -15.63
N PRO A 306 -12.59 7.24 -16.60
CA PRO A 306 -11.91 7.73 -17.81
C PRO A 306 -12.66 8.84 -18.55
N GLU A 307 -13.97 8.75 -18.69
CA GLU A 307 -14.84 9.70 -19.38
C GLU A 307 -14.95 11.07 -18.69
N TYR A 308 -14.63 11.15 -17.39
CA TYR A 308 -14.65 12.39 -16.61
C TYR A 308 -13.25 12.99 -16.38
N ARG A 309 -12.20 12.31 -16.87
CA ARG A 309 -10.84 12.88 -16.88
C ARG A 309 -10.84 14.18 -17.68
N LYS A 310 -9.90 15.09 -17.37
CA LYS A 310 -9.77 16.43 -17.99
C LYS A 310 -10.85 17.46 -17.60
N LEU A 311 -11.79 17.12 -16.72
CA LEU A 311 -12.74 18.10 -16.18
C LEU A 311 -12.18 18.84 -14.96
N GLY A 312 -11.02 18.42 -14.42
CA GLY A 312 -10.40 19.03 -13.22
C GLY A 312 -11.02 18.54 -11.91
N ILE A 313 -11.72 17.40 -11.91
CA ILE A 313 -12.35 16.83 -10.71
C ILE A 313 -11.31 16.41 -9.67
N ASP A 314 -10.10 16.02 -10.10
CA ASP A 314 -8.94 15.80 -9.25
C ASP A 314 -8.63 16.98 -8.33
N LEU A 315 -8.67 18.19 -8.87
CA LEU A 315 -8.43 19.40 -8.09
C LEU A 315 -9.49 19.57 -6.98
N LEU A 316 -10.77 19.30 -7.27
CA LEU A 316 -11.85 19.34 -6.26
C LEU A 316 -11.55 18.35 -5.13
N LEU A 317 -11.17 17.11 -5.47
CA LEU A 317 -10.90 16.06 -4.51
C LEU A 317 -9.65 16.38 -3.68
N TYR A 318 -8.57 16.86 -4.28
CA TYR A 318 -7.37 17.28 -3.53
C TYR A 318 -7.66 18.42 -2.56
N ILE A 319 -8.32 19.49 -3.02
CA ILE A 319 -8.68 20.64 -2.16
C ILE A 319 -9.58 20.15 -1.02
N LYS A 320 -10.58 19.35 -1.31
CA LYS A 320 -11.50 18.85 -0.28
C LYS A 320 -10.79 17.95 0.73
N SER A 321 -9.92 17.06 0.29
CA SER A 321 -9.12 16.21 1.18
C SER A 321 -8.21 17.04 2.08
N PHE A 322 -7.58 18.09 1.52
CA PHE A 322 -6.77 19.04 2.30
C PHE A 322 -7.60 19.76 3.38
N GLU A 323 -8.77 20.32 3.01
CA GLU A 323 -9.68 21.00 3.94
C GLU A 323 -10.14 20.10 5.09
N VAL A 324 -10.41 18.82 4.80
CA VAL A 324 -10.82 17.85 5.81
C VAL A 324 -9.68 17.59 6.79
N VAL A 325 -8.46 17.41 6.31
CA VAL A 325 -7.26 17.20 7.16
C VAL A 325 -6.99 18.43 8.01
N GLU A 326 -7.03 19.63 7.42
CA GLU A 326 -6.87 20.91 8.14
C GLU A 326 -7.92 21.07 9.25
N LYS A 327 -9.21 20.84 8.94
CA LYS A 327 -10.32 20.93 9.91
C LYS A 327 -10.17 19.93 11.08
N ARG A 328 -9.48 18.81 10.86
CA ARG A 328 -9.18 17.82 11.88
C ARG A 328 -7.88 18.12 12.65
N ASN A 329 -7.32 19.32 12.53
CA ASN A 329 -6.05 19.72 13.12
C ASN A 329 -4.88 18.85 12.67
N GLY A 330 -4.94 18.28 11.46
CA GLY A 330 -3.84 17.53 10.88
C GLY A 330 -2.66 18.44 10.53
N LYS A 331 -1.44 17.90 10.62
CA LYS A 331 -0.21 18.58 10.21
C LYS A 331 0.06 18.44 8.71
N GLY A 332 -0.45 17.37 8.10
CA GLY A 332 -0.25 17.08 6.70
C GLY A 332 -0.64 15.65 6.35
N GLY A 333 -0.28 15.27 5.15
CA GLY A 333 -0.53 13.92 4.68
C GLY A 333 0.41 13.50 3.56
N GLU A 334 0.64 12.20 3.49
CA GLU A 334 1.32 11.56 2.37
C GLU A 334 0.33 11.28 1.25
N LEU A 335 0.72 11.64 0.02
CA LEU A 335 0.03 11.25 -1.19
C LEU A 335 0.87 10.13 -1.83
N SER A 336 0.42 8.88 -1.69
CA SER A 336 1.21 7.71 -2.13
C SER A 336 0.34 6.50 -2.44
N TRP A 337 0.83 5.66 -3.30
CA TRP A 337 1.97 5.88 -4.18
C TRP A 337 1.49 6.26 -5.58
N THR A 338 2.31 6.99 -6.31
CA THR A 338 2.10 7.28 -7.73
C THR A 338 3.21 6.63 -8.56
N LEU A 339 2.91 6.25 -9.79
CA LEU A 339 3.92 5.73 -10.71
C LEU A 339 4.88 6.85 -11.17
N GLU A 340 6.17 6.53 -11.33
CA GLU A 340 7.19 7.50 -11.77
C GLU A 340 6.87 8.15 -13.12
N ASP A 341 6.21 7.40 -14.01
CA ASP A 341 5.82 7.83 -15.36
C ASP A 341 4.42 8.44 -15.44
N ASN A 342 3.71 8.59 -14.32
CA ASN A 342 2.45 9.31 -14.28
C ASN A 342 2.67 10.82 -14.12
N ASP A 343 3.29 11.43 -15.15
CA ASP A 343 3.66 12.84 -15.17
C ASP A 343 2.52 13.79 -14.80
N LYS A 344 1.30 13.48 -15.24
CA LYS A 344 0.14 14.36 -15.00
C LYS A 344 -0.20 14.43 -13.52
N ILE A 345 -0.28 13.29 -12.86
CA ILE A 345 -0.57 13.22 -11.43
C ILE A 345 0.59 13.81 -10.63
N ASN A 346 1.83 13.43 -10.96
CA ASN A 346 3.02 13.91 -10.23
C ASN A 346 3.15 15.43 -10.32
N LYS A 347 2.95 16.03 -11.49
CA LYS A 347 2.95 17.50 -11.68
C LYS A 347 1.80 18.17 -10.94
N ALA A 348 0.60 17.59 -10.94
CA ALA A 348 -0.55 18.13 -10.21
C ALA A 348 -0.29 18.14 -8.69
N ILE A 349 0.24 17.06 -8.14
CA ILE A 349 0.60 16.97 -6.72
C ILE A 349 1.68 18.01 -6.35
N ILE A 350 2.74 18.11 -7.13
CA ILE A 350 3.82 19.09 -6.91
C ILE A 350 3.28 20.54 -6.98
N SER A 351 2.35 20.84 -7.90
CA SER A 351 1.76 22.16 -8.03
C SER A 351 0.94 22.60 -6.80
N MET A 352 0.56 21.65 -5.95
CA MET A 352 -0.10 21.90 -4.67
C MET A 352 0.88 22.15 -3.51
N ASN A 353 2.15 22.42 -3.79
CA ASN A 353 3.22 22.62 -2.82
C ASN A 353 3.57 21.37 -2.00
N SER A 354 3.40 20.19 -2.57
CA SER A 354 3.88 18.95 -1.96
C SER A 354 5.34 18.70 -2.32
N GLU A 355 6.03 17.95 -1.46
CA GLU A 355 7.42 17.55 -1.63
C GLU A 355 7.51 16.04 -1.94
N HIS A 356 8.26 15.67 -3.00
CA HIS A 356 8.63 14.29 -3.25
C HIS A 356 9.71 13.88 -2.25
N TYR A 357 9.37 13.04 -1.27
CA TYR A 357 10.25 12.76 -0.14
C TYR A 357 10.66 11.29 0.01
N LYS A 358 9.91 10.35 -0.59
CA LYS A 358 10.28 8.93 -0.63
C LYS A 358 10.09 8.35 -2.02
N THR A 359 10.95 7.40 -2.35
CA THR A 359 10.85 6.55 -3.54
C THR A 359 10.89 5.09 -3.12
N TYR A 360 9.98 4.31 -3.64
CA TYR A 360 9.98 2.85 -3.52
C TYR A 360 10.22 2.25 -4.88
N ARG A 361 10.92 1.11 -4.93
CA ARG A 361 11.28 0.45 -6.19
C ARG A 361 10.74 -0.97 -6.23
N ILE A 362 10.10 -1.30 -7.32
CA ILE A 362 9.79 -2.68 -7.70
C ILE A 362 10.88 -3.13 -8.66
N TYR A 363 11.37 -4.33 -8.42
CA TYR A 363 12.42 -4.98 -9.20
C TYR A 363 11.87 -6.15 -9.99
N GLU A 364 12.58 -6.53 -11.04
CA GLU A 364 12.28 -7.71 -11.86
C GLU A 364 13.56 -8.39 -12.34
N LYS A 365 13.48 -9.71 -12.50
CA LYS A 365 14.54 -10.54 -13.07
C LYS A 365 13.91 -11.66 -13.90
N ASN A 366 14.51 -11.98 -15.04
CA ASN A 366 14.17 -13.19 -15.80
C ASN A 366 14.61 -14.44 -15.01
N LEU A 367 13.80 -15.49 -15.05
CA LEU A 367 14.02 -16.78 -14.41
C LEU A 367 14.71 -17.77 -15.35
#